data_f9a887833a7a146596c8f1cfd3ad349a
#
_entry.id   f9a887833a7a146596c8f1cfd3ad349a
#
_cell.length_a   1.000
_cell.length_b   1.000
_cell.length_c   1.000
_cell.angle_alpha   90.00
_cell.angle_beta   90.00
_cell.angle_gamma   90.00
#
_symmetry.space_group_name_H-M   'P 1'
#
loop_
_entity.id
_entity.type
_entity.pdbx_description
1 polymer ?
#
loop_
_entity_poly.entity_id
_entity_poly.type
_entity_poly.pdbx_seq_one_letter_code
_entity_poly.pdbx_strand_id
1 'polypeptide(L)'
;MARAIDADALKEKYADELSVQRVFDYDAGFVAGIRAALEMPTLTPPNEWVSVEERLPDAEKEVRLFCVTPNGYKYQCQGFYVPPGMRRDDSDYSWDWECCDQYDEDSDDYFVNPGWYESSHNWDEYSAFGIADKVTHWMPLPAPPDRRPPEGEEERHGD
;
A
#
# COMPACT_ATOMS: atom_id res chain seq x y z
N MET A 1 -1.80 -17.33 -12.20
CA MET A 1 -2.50 -16.10 -11.76
C MET A 1 -3.30 -16.46 -10.52
N ALA A 2 -2.91 -15.92 -9.36
CA ALA A 2 -3.70 -16.06 -8.16
C ALA A 2 -4.94 -15.19 -8.30
N ARG A 3 -6.14 -15.76 -8.16
CA ARG A 3 -7.37 -14.97 -8.10
C ARG A 3 -7.47 -14.37 -6.70
N ALA A 4 -7.69 -13.07 -6.62
CA ALA A 4 -8.04 -12.41 -5.36
C ALA A 4 -9.31 -13.09 -4.79
N ILE A 5 -9.30 -13.38 -3.50
CA ILE A 5 -10.46 -13.94 -2.81
C ILE A 5 -11.37 -12.76 -2.45
N ASP A 6 -12.58 -12.77 -2.99
CA ASP A 6 -13.62 -11.84 -2.57
C ASP A 6 -14.19 -12.30 -1.21
N ALA A 7 -13.81 -11.57 -0.16
CA ALA A 7 -14.18 -11.90 1.21
C ALA A 7 -15.69 -11.79 1.46
N ASP A 8 -16.38 -10.88 0.77
CA ASP A 8 -17.82 -10.68 0.94
C ASP A 8 -18.61 -11.79 0.22
N ALA A 9 -18.19 -12.18 -0.98
CA ALA A 9 -18.75 -13.33 -1.68
C ALA A 9 -18.52 -14.65 -0.91
N LEU A 10 -17.39 -14.75 -0.21
CA LEU A 10 -17.11 -15.91 0.66
C LEU A 10 -18.00 -15.92 1.91
N LYS A 11 -18.23 -14.75 2.54
CA LYS A 11 -19.16 -14.62 3.68
C LYS A 11 -20.58 -15.01 3.30
N GLU A 12 -21.07 -14.52 2.16
CA GLU A 12 -22.43 -14.81 1.68
C GLU A 12 -22.59 -16.29 1.35
N LYS A 13 -21.61 -16.88 0.64
CA LYS A 13 -21.64 -18.30 0.26
C LYS A 13 -21.64 -19.27 1.44
N TYR A 14 -20.93 -18.93 2.51
CA TYR A 14 -20.76 -19.80 3.68
C TYR A 14 -21.42 -19.27 4.95
N ALA A 15 -22.41 -18.38 4.80
CA ALA A 15 -23.13 -17.79 5.95
C ALA A 15 -23.81 -18.85 6.82
N ASP A 16 -24.36 -19.89 6.21
CA ASP A 16 -25.04 -20.98 6.92
C ASP A 16 -24.05 -21.86 7.70
N GLU A 17 -22.89 -22.18 7.11
CA GLU A 17 -21.84 -22.98 7.76
C GLU A 17 -21.17 -22.23 8.90
N LEU A 18 -20.99 -20.91 8.76
CA LEU A 18 -20.41 -20.06 9.82
C LEU A 18 -21.36 -19.87 10.99
N SER A 19 -22.67 -20.03 10.80
CA SER A 19 -23.70 -19.87 11.83
C SER A 19 -23.97 -21.14 12.63
N VAL A 20 -23.63 -22.33 12.10
CA VAL A 20 -23.90 -23.63 12.71
C VAL A 20 -22.67 -24.15 13.46
N GLN A 21 -22.75 -24.19 14.77
CA GLN A 21 -21.74 -24.80 15.65
C GLN A 21 -21.91 -26.33 15.62
N ARG A 22 -21.45 -26.99 14.53
CA ARG A 22 -21.43 -28.46 14.45
C ARG A 22 -20.11 -29.02 14.96
N VAL A 23 -20.23 -29.94 15.91
CA VAL A 23 -19.13 -30.58 16.64
C VAL A 23 -18.65 -31.82 15.87
N PHE A 24 -17.95 -31.63 14.75
CA PHE A 24 -17.15 -32.68 14.13
C PHE A 24 -15.78 -32.07 13.75
N ASP A 25 -14.71 -32.74 14.09
CA ASP A 25 -13.31 -32.26 13.93
C ASP A 25 -12.97 -31.79 12.51
N TYR A 26 -13.58 -32.35 11.48
CA TYR A 26 -13.37 -31.94 10.09
C TYR A 26 -14.05 -30.62 9.78
N ASP A 27 -15.27 -30.41 10.25
CA ASP A 27 -16.05 -29.20 10.05
C ASP A 27 -15.43 -28.02 10.83
N ALA A 28 -14.87 -28.29 12.02
CA ALA A 28 -14.18 -27.28 12.83
C ALA A 28 -12.92 -26.75 12.11
N GLY A 29 -12.15 -27.61 11.46
CA GLY A 29 -10.98 -27.22 10.66
C GLY A 29 -11.35 -26.38 9.43
N PHE A 30 -12.45 -26.76 8.76
CA PHE A 30 -12.96 -26.03 7.60
C PHE A 30 -13.47 -24.63 7.99
N VAL A 31 -14.27 -24.51 9.06
CA VAL A 31 -14.74 -23.22 9.57
C VAL A 31 -13.59 -22.34 10.06
N ALA A 32 -12.59 -22.92 10.73
CA ALA A 32 -11.39 -22.19 11.14
C ALA A 32 -10.60 -21.68 9.92
N GLY A 33 -10.48 -22.47 8.87
CA GLY A 33 -9.86 -22.07 7.62
C GLY A 33 -10.57 -20.91 6.93
N ILE A 34 -11.91 -20.94 6.88
CA ILE A 34 -12.70 -19.83 6.32
C ILE A 34 -12.54 -18.58 7.16
N ARG A 35 -12.58 -18.66 8.50
CA ARG A 35 -12.36 -17.51 9.37
C ARG A 35 -10.98 -16.89 9.16
N ALA A 36 -9.94 -17.72 9.12
CA ALA A 36 -8.59 -17.25 8.83
C ALA A 36 -8.49 -16.57 7.46
N ALA A 37 -9.16 -17.09 6.43
CA ALA A 37 -9.21 -16.46 5.11
C ALA A 37 -9.96 -15.12 5.10
N LEU A 38 -10.99 -14.96 5.91
CA LEU A 38 -11.77 -13.73 6.06
C LEU A 38 -11.03 -12.66 6.88
N GLU A 39 -10.11 -13.08 7.77
CA GLU A 39 -9.24 -12.20 8.55
C GLU A 39 -7.97 -11.80 7.79
N MET A 40 -7.68 -12.46 6.67
CA MET A 40 -6.57 -12.06 5.82
C MET A 40 -6.84 -10.68 5.22
N PRO A 41 -5.84 -9.79 5.20
CA PRO A 41 -5.98 -8.52 4.52
C PRO A 41 -6.38 -8.77 3.06
N THR A 42 -7.40 -8.09 2.60
CA THR A 42 -7.85 -8.18 1.21
C THR A 42 -6.69 -7.74 0.32
N LEU A 43 -6.18 -8.67 -0.49
CA LEU A 43 -5.17 -8.34 -1.49
C LEU A 43 -5.83 -7.42 -2.52
N THR A 44 -5.41 -6.16 -2.54
CA THR A 44 -5.83 -5.24 -3.59
C THR A 44 -5.34 -5.79 -4.92
N PRO A 45 -6.23 -6.07 -5.90
CA PRO A 45 -5.78 -6.48 -7.21
C PRO A 45 -4.79 -5.46 -7.79
N PRO A 46 -3.72 -5.87 -8.46
CA PRO A 46 -2.87 -4.94 -9.14
C PRO A 46 -3.72 -4.15 -10.16
N ASN A 47 -3.63 -2.84 -10.14
CA ASN A 47 -4.37 -1.86 -10.94
C ASN A 47 -5.83 -1.58 -10.49
N GLU A 48 -6.21 -1.86 -9.27
CA GLU A 48 -7.47 -1.39 -8.70
C GLU A 48 -7.26 -0.12 -7.87
N TRP A 49 -8.14 0.87 -8.09
CA TRP A 49 -8.16 2.10 -7.31
C TRP A 49 -8.86 1.87 -5.98
N VAL A 50 -8.16 2.20 -4.89
CA VAL A 50 -8.68 2.13 -3.52
C VAL A 50 -9.05 3.53 -3.07
N SER A 51 -10.27 3.74 -2.55
CA SER A 51 -10.66 5.01 -1.96
C SER A 51 -9.84 5.28 -0.69
N VAL A 52 -9.39 6.52 -0.52
CA VAL A 52 -8.69 6.93 0.72
C VAL A 52 -9.61 6.91 1.94
N GLU A 53 -10.93 6.94 1.73
CA GLU A 53 -11.94 6.82 2.79
C GLU A 53 -12.11 5.36 3.25
N GLU A 54 -11.80 4.41 2.38
CA GLU A 54 -11.85 2.98 2.68
C GLU A 54 -10.59 2.52 3.41
N ARG A 55 -9.42 2.83 2.83
CA ARG A 55 -8.13 2.42 3.37
C ARG A 55 -7.01 3.33 2.88
N LEU A 56 -6.08 3.64 3.77
CA LEU A 56 -4.82 4.29 3.43
C LEU A 56 -3.75 3.25 3.05
N PRO A 57 -2.76 3.60 2.24
CA PRO A 57 -1.59 2.74 1.99
C PRO A 57 -0.71 2.65 3.24
N ASP A 58 0.25 1.72 3.22
CA ASP A 58 1.31 1.68 4.22
C ASP A 58 2.10 3.00 4.19
N ALA A 59 2.60 3.42 5.36
CA ALA A 59 3.37 4.65 5.50
C ALA A 59 4.56 4.65 4.53
N GLU A 60 4.80 5.80 3.88
CA GLU A 60 5.92 6.04 2.95
C GLU A 60 6.04 5.05 1.77
N LYS A 61 5.07 4.16 1.61
CA LYS A 61 5.03 3.27 0.47
C LYS A 61 4.59 4.00 -0.79
N GLU A 62 5.44 3.98 -1.81
CA GLU A 62 5.11 4.60 -3.09
C GLU A 62 3.93 3.92 -3.77
N VAL A 63 2.97 4.74 -4.19
CA VAL A 63 1.73 4.35 -4.84
C VAL A 63 1.38 5.33 -5.96
N ARG A 64 0.47 4.95 -6.84
CA ARG A 64 -0.15 5.89 -7.79
C ARG A 64 -1.29 6.60 -7.08
N LEU A 65 -1.33 7.92 -7.17
CA LEU A 65 -2.34 8.78 -6.57
C LEU A 65 -3.29 9.34 -7.61
N PHE A 66 -4.56 9.49 -7.25
CA PHE A 66 -5.57 10.19 -8.05
C PHE A 66 -6.04 11.44 -7.30
N CYS A 67 -5.70 12.59 -7.86
CA CYS A 67 -5.85 13.89 -7.25
C CYS A 67 -6.92 14.73 -7.97
N VAL A 68 -7.60 15.57 -7.21
CA VAL A 68 -8.61 16.51 -7.73
C VAL A 68 -8.33 17.89 -7.19
N THR A 69 -8.07 18.85 -8.07
CA THR A 69 -7.86 20.25 -7.71
C THR A 69 -9.17 20.90 -7.25
N PRO A 70 -9.13 22.04 -6.55
CA PRO A 70 -10.33 22.79 -6.17
C PRO A 70 -11.23 23.19 -7.37
N ASN A 71 -10.64 23.34 -8.56
CA ASN A 71 -11.36 23.65 -9.79
C ASN A 71 -11.94 22.42 -10.50
N GLY A 72 -11.82 21.22 -9.90
CA GLY A 72 -12.32 19.98 -10.46
C GLY A 72 -11.44 19.33 -11.53
N TYR A 73 -10.25 19.87 -11.80
CA TYR A 73 -9.28 19.20 -12.67
C TYR A 73 -8.75 17.93 -12.00
N LYS A 74 -8.60 16.87 -12.77
CA LYS A 74 -8.19 15.55 -12.29
C LYS A 74 -6.85 15.18 -12.89
N TYR A 75 -5.94 14.69 -12.04
CA TYR A 75 -4.63 14.23 -12.48
C TYR A 75 -4.14 13.04 -11.65
N GLN A 76 -3.08 12.41 -12.11
CA GLN A 76 -2.43 11.31 -11.42
C GLN A 76 -0.96 11.65 -11.24
N CYS A 77 -0.42 11.31 -10.08
CA CYS A 77 1.01 11.38 -9.79
C CYS A 77 1.47 10.12 -9.05
N GLN A 78 2.76 9.98 -8.88
CA GLN A 78 3.35 8.98 -7.99
C GLN A 78 3.63 9.67 -6.66
N GLY A 79 3.37 8.98 -5.56
CA GLY A 79 3.58 9.57 -4.26
C GLY A 79 3.28 8.58 -3.13
N PHE A 80 3.21 9.08 -1.92
CA PHE A 80 3.03 8.26 -0.72
C PHE A 80 2.27 9.04 0.36
N TYR A 81 1.90 8.33 1.41
CA TYR A 81 1.20 8.89 2.57
C TYR A 81 2.12 8.88 3.80
N VAL A 82 2.15 10.01 4.51
CA VAL A 82 2.82 10.16 5.80
C VAL A 82 1.76 10.21 6.91
N PRO A 83 1.74 9.25 7.83
CA PRO A 83 0.81 9.25 8.95
C PRO A 83 1.21 10.28 10.02
N PRO A 84 0.27 10.68 10.89
CA PRO A 84 0.58 11.49 12.05
C PRO A 84 1.61 10.79 12.96
N GLY A 85 2.55 11.58 13.50
CA GLY A 85 3.57 11.09 14.44
C GLY A 85 4.77 10.41 13.79
N MET A 86 4.96 10.59 12.49
CA MET A 86 6.19 10.17 11.81
C MET A 86 7.34 11.08 12.22
N ARG A 87 8.38 10.52 12.82
CA ARG A 87 9.60 11.26 13.14
C ARG A 87 10.41 11.47 11.88
N ARG A 88 11.06 12.62 11.78
CA ARG A 88 11.92 12.95 10.66
C ARG A 88 13.05 11.94 10.48
N ASP A 89 13.67 11.54 11.58
CA ASP A 89 14.82 10.64 11.57
C ASP A 89 14.47 9.16 11.33
N ASP A 90 13.18 8.79 11.48
CA ASP A 90 12.67 7.44 11.20
C ASP A 90 12.22 7.28 9.74
N SER A 91 12.21 8.35 8.96
CA SER A 91 11.76 8.37 7.58
C SER A 91 12.87 7.95 6.60
N ASP A 92 12.49 7.23 5.55
CA ASP A 92 13.39 6.87 4.45
C ASP A 92 13.69 8.05 3.51
N TYR A 93 12.97 9.18 3.66
CA TYR A 93 13.11 10.37 2.83
C TYR A 93 13.93 11.46 3.52
N SER A 94 14.62 12.25 2.69
CA SER A 94 15.27 13.47 3.16
C SER A 94 14.25 14.62 3.12
N TRP A 95 13.93 15.18 4.28
CA TRP A 95 12.88 16.18 4.44
C TRP A 95 13.46 17.58 4.56
N ASP A 96 12.88 18.52 3.81
CA ASP A 96 13.11 19.94 4.00
C ASP A 96 12.43 20.43 5.27
N TRP A 97 12.94 21.51 5.87
CA TRP A 97 12.41 22.11 7.09
C TRP A 97 10.94 22.53 6.97
N GLU A 98 10.49 22.92 5.78
CA GLU A 98 9.10 23.28 5.52
C GLU A 98 8.11 22.11 5.70
N CYS A 99 8.60 20.89 5.60
CA CYS A 99 7.82 19.67 5.80
C CYS A 99 7.87 19.13 7.24
N CYS A 100 8.64 19.75 8.13
CA CYS A 100 8.89 19.30 9.51
C CYS A 100 8.76 20.49 10.48
N ASP A 101 7.57 21.12 10.53
CA ASP A 101 7.33 22.27 11.41
C ASP A 101 6.88 21.88 12.83
N GLN A 102 6.58 20.61 13.07
CA GLN A 102 6.20 20.10 14.38
C GLN A 102 7.43 19.65 15.14
N TYR A 103 7.81 20.40 16.18
CA TYR A 103 8.87 20.07 17.10
C TYR A 103 8.29 19.68 18.46
N ASP A 104 8.77 18.60 19.04
CA ASP A 104 8.44 18.14 20.38
C ASP A 104 9.61 18.39 21.32
N GLU A 105 9.41 19.30 22.29
CA GLU A 105 10.43 19.66 23.27
C GLU A 105 10.78 18.53 24.25
N ASP A 106 9.84 17.60 24.49
CA ASP A 106 10.03 16.50 25.44
C ASP A 106 10.94 15.40 24.87
N SER A 107 10.86 15.15 23.57
CA SER A 107 11.68 14.14 22.89
C SER A 107 12.88 14.73 22.13
N ASP A 108 12.95 16.05 21.98
CA ASP A 108 13.93 16.79 21.13
C ASP A 108 13.89 16.33 19.67
N ASP A 109 12.68 16.01 19.18
CA ASP A 109 12.44 15.45 17.86
C ASP A 109 11.63 16.38 16.95
N TYR A 110 11.88 16.28 15.64
CA TYR A 110 11.04 16.88 14.61
C TYR A 110 10.15 15.84 13.96
N PHE A 111 8.90 16.19 13.73
CA PHE A 111 7.92 15.34 13.06
C PHE A 111 7.62 15.85 11.66
N VAL A 112 7.48 14.91 10.72
CA VAL A 112 7.03 15.21 9.36
C VAL A 112 5.56 15.56 9.40
N ASN A 113 5.16 16.60 8.68
CA ASN A 113 3.75 16.99 8.57
C ASN A 113 2.94 15.86 7.95
N PRO A 114 1.87 15.38 8.61
CA PRO A 114 1.08 14.28 8.07
C PRO A 114 0.34 14.70 6.81
N GLY A 115 0.29 13.82 5.82
CA GLY A 115 -0.41 14.11 4.58
C GLY A 115 0.07 13.30 3.39
N TRP A 116 -0.30 13.78 2.21
CA TRP A 116 0.09 13.16 0.95
C TRP A 116 1.24 13.93 0.32
N TYR A 117 2.19 13.19 -0.21
CA TYR A 117 3.38 13.74 -0.84
C TYR A 117 3.56 13.14 -2.24
N GLU A 118 3.90 13.98 -3.20
CA GLU A 118 4.34 13.55 -4.52
C GLU A 118 5.83 13.23 -4.47
N SER A 119 6.22 12.05 -4.96
CA SER A 119 7.61 11.66 -5.11
C SER A 119 8.13 12.08 -6.48
N SER A 120 9.22 12.82 -6.50
CA SER A 120 9.94 13.20 -7.72
C SER A 120 11.34 12.59 -7.70
N HIS A 121 11.63 11.82 -8.74
CA HIS A 121 12.95 11.23 -8.95
C HIS A 121 13.63 11.96 -10.09
N ASN A 122 14.68 12.70 -9.77
CA ASN A 122 15.49 13.40 -10.76
C ASN A 122 16.94 12.94 -10.63
N TRP A 123 17.32 11.98 -11.45
CA TRP A 123 18.65 11.33 -11.48
C TRP A 123 18.99 10.68 -10.13
N ASP A 124 19.73 11.37 -9.28
CA ASP A 124 20.22 10.96 -7.97
C ASP A 124 19.57 11.74 -6.82
N GLU A 125 18.62 12.62 -7.12
CA GLU A 125 17.85 13.37 -6.12
C GLU A 125 16.43 12.79 -5.97
N TYR A 126 16.09 12.48 -4.73
CA TYR A 126 14.74 12.07 -4.32
C TYR A 126 14.12 13.23 -3.55
N SER A 127 13.11 13.84 -4.13
CA SER A 127 12.40 14.96 -3.51
C SER A 127 10.95 14.59 -3.25
N ALA A 128 10.43 15.01 -2.11
CA ALA A 128 9.04 14.86 -1.74
C ALA A 128 8.38 16.23 -1.62
N PHE A 129 7.25 16.43 -2.29
CA PHE A 129 6.49 17.66 -2.27
C PHE A 129 5.09 17.43 -1.70
N GLY A 130 4.70 18.23 -0.72
CA GLY A 130 3.37 18.15 -0.13
C GLY A 130 2.27 18.40 -1.16
N ILE A 131 1.26 17.52 -1.22
CA ILE A 131 0.10 17.65 -2.10
C ILE A 131 -0.99 18.42 -1.38
N ALA A 132 -1.27 19.65 -1.83
CA ALA A 132 -2.35 20.48 -1.31
C ALA A 132 -3.72 20.12 -1.89
N ASP A 133 -3.76 19.43 -3.03
CA ASP A 133 -4.97 19.00 -3.70
C ASP A 133 -5.61 17.77 -3.01
N LYS A 134 -6.91 17.56 -3.25
CA LYS A 134 -7.61 16.43 -2.66
C LYS A 134 -7.18 15.11 -3.32
N VAL A 135 -6.46 14.27 -2.60
CA VAL A 135 -6.25 12.86 -2.97
C VAL A 135 -7.53 12.09 -2.67
N THR A 136 -8.08 11.37 -3.63
CA THR A 136 -9.34 10.63 -3.49
C THR A 136 -9.15 9.12 -3.54
N HIS A 137 -8.18 8.66 -4.33
CA HIS A 137 -7.87 7.24 -4.49
C HIS A 137 -6.36 7.03 -4.62
N TRP A 138 -5.95 5.83 -4.34
CA TRP A 138 -4.61 5.36 -4.57
C TRP A 138 -4.60 3.95 -5.17
N MET A 139 -3.50 3.55 -5.77
CA MET A 139 -3.32 2.24 -6.38
C MET A 139 -1.87 1.78 -6.19
N PRO A 140 -1.62 0.51 -5.83
CA PRO A 140 -0.27 -0.03 -5.77
C PRO A 140 0.45 0.14 -7.11
N LEU A 141 1.74 0.45 -7.07
CA LEU A 141 2.56 0.42 -8.28
C LEU A 141 2.71 -1.03 -8.76
N PRO A 142 2.77 -1.25 -10.08
CA PRO A 142 3.06 -2.57 -10.61
C PRO A 142 4.44 -3.03 -10.14
N ALA A 143 4.58 -4.33 -9.86
CA ALA A 143 5.88 -4.89 -9.56
C ALA A 143 6.85 -4.63 -10.72
N PRO A 144 8.11 -4.28 -10.44
CA PRO A 144 9.10 -4.12 -11.50
C PRO A 144 9.25 -5.45 -12.26
N PRO A 145 9.50 -5.40 -13.57
CA PRO A 145 9.75 -6.60 -14.34
C PRO A 145 10.95 -7.35 -13.77
N ASP A 146 10.80 -8.68 -13.68
CA ASP A 146 11.86 -9.56 -13.18
C ASP A 146 13.13 -9.36 -14.03
N ARG A 147 14.15 -8.70 -13.49
CA ARG A 147 15.39 -8.34 -14.19
C ARG A 147 16.39 -9.50 -14.20
N ARG A 148 15.95 -10.73 -14.01
CA ARG A 148 16.86 -11.83 -14.22
C ARG A 148 17.09 -11.98 -15.74
N PRO A 149 18.30 -11.69 -16.28
CA PRO A 149 18.59 -12.06 -17.65
C PRO A 149 18.34 -13.56 -17.79
N PRO A 150 17.86 -14.05 -18.94
CA PRO A 150 17.80 -15.47 -19.16
C PRO A 150 19.19 -16.03 -18.85
N GLU A 151 19.28 -16.99 -17.95
CA GLU A 151 20.53 -17.73 -17.68
C GLU A 151 20.94 -18.32 -19.01
N GLY A 152 21.96 -17.69 -19.64
CA GLY A 152 22.54 -18.23 -20.86
C GLY A 152 23.03 -19.64 -20.54
N GLU A 153 22.51 -20.60 -21.23
CA GLU A 153 23.09 -21.94 -21.30
C GLU A 153 24.55 -21.75 -21.73
N GLU A 154 25.48 -21.85 -20.76
CA GLU A 154 26.87 -22.04 -21.07
C GLU A 154 26.98 -23.38 -21.82
N GLU A 155 26.91 -23.33 -23.14
CA GLU A 155 27.38 -24.45 -23.96
C GLU A 155 28.86 -24.67 -23.63
N ARG A 156 29.10 -25.64 -22.74
CA ARG A 156 30.41 -26.20 -22.54
C ARG A 156 30.80 -26.92 -23.85
N HIS A 157 31.48 -26.19 -24.70
CA HIS A 157 32.28 -26.83 -25.72
C HIS A 157 33.47 -27.48 -24.99
N GLY A 158 33.34 -28.79 -24.77
CA GLY A 158 34.46 -29.62 -24.39
C GLY A 158 35.21 -30.05 -25.67
N ASP A 159 36.47 -29.77 -25.72
CA ASP A 159 37.46 -30.46 -26.54
C ASP A 159 37.86 -31.77 -25.86
#